data_7d890f8afe2c8cf8a3f373ae9c937569
#
_entry.id   7d890f8afe2c8cf8a3f373ae9c937569
#
_cell.length_a   1.000
_cell.length_b   1.000
_cell.length_c   1.000
_cell.angle_alpha   90.00
_cell.angle_beta   90.00
_cell.angle_gamma   90.00
#
_symmetry.space_group_name_H-M   'P 1'
#
loop_
_entity.id
_entity.type
_entity.pdbx_description
1 polymer ?
#
loop_
_entity_poly.entity_id
_entity_poly.type
_entity_poly.pdbx_seq_one_letter_code
_entity_poly.pdbx_strand_id
1 'polypeptide(L)'
;MDFKRVKGVALVLSASALWGASGSLTKILKLHGFSITDILSWRYFIGLGGLIAFSRMLSEPPALHIDGPRFRTALFMAVCIFGTNAAFTWSNFFTTVANAIALSFTAPLFAAGLAWIFLGETVRILHQVAIGVGFFGAYFVFGAYRAAETHTALSPNIPLGNGLALLSGLLFGWYIVVARRFAQRDGKVVVGTIWQFLILTVLLSPLMILTLFKRITGIGYLYLTVYSTLCTAAPILMLNLSGLFLKAHETSILALSEVPFSIVIGMILVGEFPPAATWWGVALILVAGFLGSMRQD
;
A
#
# COMPACT_ATOMS: atom_id res chain seq x y z
N MET A 1 -11.70 -4.85 -24.87
CA MET A 1 -10.78 -4.47 -23.77
C MET A 1 -9.53 -5.32 -23.90
N ASP A 2 -8.34 -4.72 -23.91
CA ASP A 2 -7.09 -5.49 -24.06
C ASP A 2 -6.92 -6.41 -22.86
N PHE A 3 -6.74 -7.71 -23.08
CA PHE A 3 -6.59 -8.73 -22.03
C PHE A 3 -5.45 -8.42 -21.06
N LYS A 4 -4.35 -7.84 -21.57
CA LYS A 4 -3.22 -7.42 -20.74
C LYS A 4 -3.62 -6.33 -19.74
N ARG A 5 -4.42 -5.35 -20.19
CA ARG A 5 -4.90 -4.27 -19.34
C ARG A 5 -5.86 -4.77 -18.24
N VAL A 6 -6.81 -5.66 -18.62
CA VAL A 6 -7.70 -6.31 -17.64
C VAL A 6 -6.90 -6.99 -16.54
N LYS A 7 -5.85 -7.73 -16.92
CA LYS A 7 -4.94 -8.38 -15.96
C LYS A 7 -4.28 -7.37 -15.02
N GLY A 8 -3.80 -6.24 -15.54
CA GLY A 8 -3.21 -5.16 -14.75
C GLY A 8 -4.21 -4.57 -13.75
N VAL A 9 -5.42 -4.23 -14.20
CA VAL A 9 -6.50 -3.71 -13.35
C VAL A 9 -6.87 -4.72 -12.26
N ALA A 10 -7.06 -5.99 -12.61
CA ALA A 10 -7.37 -7.04 -11.66
C ALA A 10 -6.29 -7.18 -10.58
N LEU A 11 -5.01 -7.11 -10.95
CA LEU A 11 -3.89 -7.16 -10.01
C LEU A 11 -3.95 -6.00 -8.99
N VAL A 12 -4.21 -4.77 -9.45
CA VAL A 12 -4.29 -3.62 -8.54
C VAL A 12 -5.50 -3.71 -7.64
N LEU A 13 -6.68 -4.04 -8.18
CA LEU A 13 -7.90 -4.18 -7.38
C LEU A 13 -7.78 -5.30 -6.34
N SER A 14 -7.16 -6.43 -6.70
CA SER A 14 -6.88 -7.52 -5.75
C SER A 14 -5.90 -7.07 -4.66
N ALA A 15 -4.84 -6.36 -5.03
CA ALA A 15 -3.89 -5.79 -4.07
C ALA A 15 -4.60 -4.83 -3.11
N SER A 16 -5.44 -3.94 -3.63
CA SER A 16 -6.22 -2.98 -2.84
C SER A 16 -7.20 -3.66 -1.87
N ALA A 17 -7.86 -4.74 -2.31
CA ALA A 17 -8.75 -5.53 -1.45
C ALA A 17 -7.98 -6.19 -0.29
N LEU A 18 -6.80 -6.75 -0.58
CA LEU A 18 -5.94 -7.35 0.44
C LEU A 18 -5.38 -6.31 1.41
N TRP A 19 -4.95 -5.13 0.91
CA TRP A 19 -4.53 -4.03 1.78
C TRP A 19 -5.69 -3.49 2.62
N GLY A 20 -6.90 -3.43 2.07
CA GLY A 20 -8.09 -3.02 2.81
C GLY A 20 -8.34 -3.84 4.07
N ALA A 21 -7.93 -5.11 4.10
CA ALA A 21 -8.01 -5.96 5.30
C ALA A 21 -6.93 -5.62 6.36
N SER A 22 -5.87 -4.89 5.98
CA SER A 22 -4.71 -4.67 6.84
C SER A 22 -5.04 -3.92 8.13
N GLY A 23 -5.90 -2.90 8.06
CA GLY A 23 -6.33 -2.12 9.21
C GLY A 23 -7.06 -2.98 10.24
N SER A 24 -8.04 -3.75 9.81
CA SER A 24 -8.82 -4.66 10.65
C SER A 24 -7.96 -5.74 11.29
N LEU A 25 -7.07 -6.36 10.51
CA LEU A 25 -6.13 -7.37 11.03
C LEU A 25 -5.11 -6.77 12.00
N THR A 26 -4.68 -5.52 11.82
CA THR A 26 -3.80 -4.83 12.78
C THR A 26 -4.50 -4.66 14.12
N LYS A 27 -5.81 -4.35 14.17
CA LYS A 27 -6.58 -4.28 15.41
C LYS A 27 -6.66 -5.65 16.09
N ILE A 28 -6.94 -6.70 15.32
CA ILE A 28 -6.97 -8.07 15.84
C ILE A 28 -5.60 -8.47 16.41
N LEU A 29 -4.51 -8.18 15.71
CA LEU A 29 -3.15 -8.45 16.19
C LEU A 29 -2.84 -7.73 17.50
N LYS A 30 -3.26 -6.47 17.65
CA LYS A 30 -3.13 -5.73 18.93
C LYS A 30 -3.86 -6.42 20.08
N LEU A 31 -5.09 -6.93 19.85
CA LEU A 31 -5.84 -7.70 20.85
C LEU A 31 -5.11 -8.97 21.28
N HIS A 32 -4.28 -9.54 20.40
CA HIS A 32 -3.43 -10.71 20.71
C HIS A 32 -2.05 -10.35 21.28
N GLY A 33 -1.81 -9.07 21.64
CA GLY A 33 -0.60 -8.63 22.34
C GLY A 33 0.56 -8.19 21.45
N PHE A 34 0.37 -8.07 20.13
CA PHE A 34 1.38 -7.54 19.24
C PHE A 34 1.46 -6.01 19.32
N SER A 35 2.66 -5.48 19.50
CA SER A 35 2.93 -4.07 19.32
C SER A 35 3.07 -3.70 17.83
N ILE A 36 2.99 -2.41 17.52
CA ILE A 36 3.23 -1.91 16.15
C ILE A 36 4.62 -2.32 15.66
N THR A 37 5.63 -2.25 16.55
CA THR A 37 7.00 -2.65 16.22
C THR A 37 7.11 -4.12 15.87
N ASP A 38 6.39 -5.00 16.61
CA ASP A 38 6.35 -6.44 16.30
C ASP A 38 5.77 -6.67 14.90
N ILE A 39 4.63 -6.04 14.61
CA ILE A 39 3.96 -6.18 13.31
C ILE A 39 4.87 -5.67 12.18
N LEU A 40 5.48 -4.49 12.32
CA LEU A 40 6.36 -3.89 11.30
C LEU A 40 7.63 -4.71 11.06
N SER A 41 8.23 -5.30 12.09
CA SER A 41 9.45 -6.08 11.93
C SER A 41 9.21 -7.47 11.35
N TRP A 42 8.22 -8.21 11.88
CA TRP A 42 7.96 -9.58 11.46
C TRP A 42 7.25 -9.71 10.11
N ARG A 43 6.49 -8.68 9.68
CA ARG A 43 5.71 -8.76 8.44
C ARG A 43 6.57 -9.00 7.19
N TYR A 44 7.77 -8.44 7.13
CA TYR A 44 8.65 -8.63 5.98
C TYR A 44 9.35 -9.97 6.00
N PHE A 45 9.74 -10.46 7.16
CA PHE A 45 10.36 -11.79 7.31
C PHE A 45 9.38 -12.91 6.92
N ILE A 46 8.18 -12.91 7.50
CA ILE A 46 7.16 -13.92 7.19
C ILE A 46 6.69 -13.77 5.75
N GLY A 47 6.51 -12.53 5.28
CA GLY A 47 6.16 -12.24 3.89
C GLY A 47 7.21 -12.71 2.89
N LEU A 48 8.51 -12.62 3.23
CA LEU A 48 9.60 -13.17 2.45
C LEU A 48 9.45 -14.69 2.30
N GLY A 49 9.16 -15.39 3.40
CA GLY A 49 8.89 -16.83 3.36
C GLY A 49 7.73 -17.17 2.42
N GLY A 50 6.64 -16.41 2.49
CA GLY A 50 5.50 -16.55 1.57
C GLY A 50 5.85 -16.31 0.10
N LEU A 51 6.66 -15.28 -0.20
CA LEU A 51 7.12 -15.01 -1.57
C LEU A 51 8.05 -16.09 -2.11
N ILE A 52 8.95 -16.61 -1.29
CA ILE A 52 9.82 -17.72 -1.67
C ILE A 52 8.99 -18.98 -1.93
N ALA A 53 8.06 -19.32 -1.05
CA ALA A 53 7.16 -20.45 -1.24
C ALA A 53 6.36 -20.31 -2.55
N PHE A 54 5.76 -19.13 -2.79
CA PHE A 54 5.05 -18.84 -4.03
C PHE A 54 5.98 -18.99 -5.26
N SER A 55 7.20 -18.46 -5.20
CA SER A 55 8.13 -18.53 -6.33
C SER A 55 8.53 -19.97 -6.69
N ARG A 56 8.54 -20.89 -5.70
CA ARG A 56 8.81 -22.31 -5.90
C ARG A 56 7.64 -23.08 -6.52
N MET A 57 6.42 -22.54 -6.43
CA MET A 57 5.23 -23.11 -7.04
C MET A 57 5.06 -22.72 -8.51
N LEU A 58 5.86 -21.78 -9.02
CA LEU A 58 5.86 -21.43 -10.44
C LEU A 58 6.46 -22.58 -11.26
N SER A 59 5.92 -22.76 -12.48
CA SER A 59 6.41 -23.79 -13.43
C SER A 59 7.90 -23.64 -13.73
N GLU A 60 8.39 -22.41 -13.76
CA GLU A 60 9.80 -22.04 -13.91
C GLU A 60 10.19 -21.14 -12.74
N PRO A 61 10.69 -21.69 -11.61
CA PRO A 61 11.13 -20.88 -10.48
C PRO A 61 12.25 -19.94 -10.90
N PRO A 62 12.13 -18.64 -10.64
CA PRO A 62 13.13 -17.68 -11.05
C PRO A 62 14.44 -17.89 -10.28
N ALA A 63 15.57 -17.84 -10.98
CA ALA A 63 16.86 -17.75 -10.33
C ALA A 63 16.93 -16.47 -9.49
N LEU A 64 17.25 -16.60 -8.20
CA LEU A 64 17.29 -15.48 -7.24
C LEU A 64 18.52 -14.58 -7.43
N HIS A 65 19.31 -14.82 -8.49
CA HIS A 65 20.45 -13.96 -8.80
C HIS A 65 20.00 -12.56 -9.24
N ILE A 66 20.60 -11.55 -8.65
CA ILE A 66 20.37 -10.13 -8.96
C ILE A 66 21.73 -9.46 -9.23
N ASP A 67 21.82 -8.67 -10.28
CA ASP A 67 22.99 -7.84 -10.56
C ASP A 67 22.96 -6.51 -9.78
N GLY A 68 24.10 -5.80 -9.78
CA GLY A 68 24.24 -4.55 -9.02
C GLY A 68 23.18 -3.49 -9.36
N PRO A 69 22.87 -3.21 -10.63
CA PRO A 69 21.82 -2.23 -10.99
C PRO A 69 20.42 -2.62 -10.49
N ARG A 70 20.05 -3.90 -10.62
CA ARG A 70 18.75 -4.39 -10.12
C ARG A 70 18.70 -4.37 -8.61
N PHE A 71 19.79 -4.73 -7.93
CA PHE A 71 19.89 -4.65 -6.48
C PHE A 71 19.68 -3.21 -5.98
N ARG A 72 20.31 -2.21 -6.62
CA ARG A 72 20.10 -0.79 -6.28
C ARG A 72 18.64 -0.37 -6.43
N THR A 73 17.97 -0.85 -7.47
CA THR A 73 16.55 -0.57 -7.67
C THR A 73 15.68 -1.23 -6.60
N ALA A 74 15.94 -2.51 -6.28
CA ALA A 74 15.25 -3.22 -5.20
C ALA A 74 15.48 -2.56 -3.83
N LEU A 75 16.71 -2.09 -3.55
CA LEU A 75 17.03 -1.33 -2.35
C LEU A 75 16.23 -0.02 -2.28
N PHE A 76 16.17 0.73 -3.38
CA PHE A 76 15.40 1.97 -3.44
C PHE A 76 13.91 1.72 -3.23
N MET A 77 13.35 0.67 -3.86
CA MET A 77 11.96 0.24 -3.65
C MET A 77 11.71 -0.15 -2.18
N ALA A 78 12.67 -0.85 -1.55
CA ALA A 78 12.57 -1.22 -0.13
C ALA A 78 12.55 0.03 0.76
N VAL A 79 13.43 0.99 0.53
CA VAL A 79 13.47 2.26 1.26
C VAL A 79 12.18 3.04 1.09
N CYS A 80 11.65 3.15 -0.14
CA CYS A 80 10.41 3.87 -0.41
C CYS A 80 9.22 3.24 0.32
N ILE A 81 9.02 1.93 0.21
CA ILE A 81 7.87 1.27 0.84
C ILE A 81 7.96 1.25 2.37
N PHE A 82 9.16 1.06 2.91
CA PHE A 82 9.39 1.17 4.35
C PHE A 82 9.16 2.60 4.84
N GLY A 83 9.73 3.58 4.15
CA GLY A 83 9.54 5.00 4.45
C GLY A 83 8.07 5.42 4.39
N THR A 84 7.32 4.95 3.38
CA THR A 84 5.86 5.13 3.28
C THR A 84 5.16 4.63 4.54
N ASN A 85 5.40 3.37 4.92
CA ASN A 85 4.76 2.75 6.08
C ASN A 85 5.18 3.44 7.39
N ALA A 86 6.47 3.77 7.55
CA ALA A 86 6.98 4.45 8.72
C ALA A 86 6.41 5.86 8.85
N ALA A 87 6.50 6.67 7.80
CA ALA A 87 5.98 8.04 7.77
C ALA A 87 4.47 8.09 8.04
N PHE A 88 3.69 7.19 7.44
CA PHE A 88 2.25 7.06 7.71
C PHE A 88 1.96 6.68 9.15
N THR A 89 2.67 5.69 9.70
CA THR A 89 2.48 5.27 11.09
C THR A 89 2.78 6.42 12.04
N TRP A 90 3.92 7.09 11.88
CA TRP A 90 4.30 8.25 12.71
C TRP A 90 3.36 9.43 12.54
N SER A 91 2.84 9.68 11.33
CA SER A 91 1.88 10.78 11.12
C SER A 91 0.63 10.62 12.00
N ASN A 92 0.13 9.40 12.17
CA ASN A 92 -1.02 9.12 13.04
C ASN A 92 -0.79 9.43 14.53
N PHE A 93 0.46 9.56 14.97
CA PHE A 93 0.77 10.00 16.34
C PHE A 93 0.78 11.52 16.51
N PHE A 94 1.02 12.26 15.43
CA PHE A 94 1.23 13.71 15.49
C PHE A 94 0.05 14.51 14.94
N THR A 95 -0.77 13.92 14.06
CA THR A 95 -1.97 14.56 13.50
C THR A 95 -3.20 13.67 13.65
N THR A 96 -4.36 14.17 13.24
CA THR A 96 -5.58 13.35 13.22
C THR A 96 -5.46 12.24 12.17
N VAL A 97 -6.06 11.09 12.44
CA VAL A 97 -6.10 9.97 11.50
C VAL A 97 -6.67 10.41 10.14
N ALA A 98 -7.70 11.27 10.16
CA ALA A 98 -8.30 11.82 8.95
C ALA A 98 -7.28 12.62 8.11
N ASN A 99 -6.50 13.52 8.75
CA ASN A 99 -5.46 14.26 8.05
C ASN A 99 -4.35 13.35 7.50
N ALA A 100 -3.88 12.41 8.34
CA ALA A 100 -2.83 11.46 7.95
C ALA A 100 -3.23 10.69 6.68
N ILE A 101 -4.45 10.16 6.65
CA ILE A 101 -4.94 9.39 5.52
C ILE A 101 -5.19 10.30 4.31
N ALA A 102 -5.93 11.42 4.47
CA ALA A 102 -6.23 12.32 3.35
C ALA A 102 -4.95 12.82 2.66
N LEU A 103 -3.91 13.17 3.43
CA LEU A 103 -2.64 13.63 2.87
C LEU A 103 -1.81 12.49 2.26
N SER A 104 -1.85 11.28 2.80
CA SER A 104 -1.20 10.11 2.17
C SER A 104 -1.84 9.74 0.83
N PHE A 105 -3.16 9.96 0.68
CA PHE A 105 -3.88 9.74 -0.58
C PHE A 105 -3.59 10.80 -1.66
N THR A 106 -2.66 11.74 -1.42
CA THR A 106 -2.05 12.56 -2.48
C THR A 106 -1.04 11.79 -3.35
N ALA A 107 -0.74 10.53 -3.00
CA ALA A 107 0.17 9.66 -3.76
C ALA A 107 -0.10 9.63 -5.28
N PRO A 108 -1.34 9.60 -5.81
CA PRO A 108 -1.59 9.66 -7.25
C PRO A 108 -1.08 10.95 -7.91
N LEU A 109 -1.12 12.09 -7.21
CA LEU A 109 -0.59 13.35 -7.72
C LEU A 109 0.94 13.26 -7.86
N PHE A 110 1.62 12.74 -6.84
CA PHE A 110 3.06 12.53 -6.88
C PHE A 110 3.45 11.48 -7.92
N ALA A 111 2.73 10.35 -8.01
CA ALA A 111 2.99 9.33 -9.01
C ALA A 111 2.85 9.87 -10.43
N ALA A 112 1.84 10.69 -10.71
CA ALA A 112 1.63 11.32 -12.01
C ALA A 112 2.78 12.28 -12.37
N GLY A 113 3.15 13.18 -11.46
CA GLY A 113 4.26 14.12 -11.66
C GLY A 113 5.61 13.41 -11.84
N LEU A 114 5.92 12.44 -10.98
CA LEU A 114 7.16 11.67 -11.07
C LEU A 114 7.21 10.80 -12.33
N ALA A 115 6.08 10.19 -12.75
CA ALA A 115 6.02 9.42 -13.99
C ALA A 115 6.25 10.29 -15.21
N TRP A 116 5.71 11.51 -15.23
CA TRP A 116 6.00 12.48 -16.28
C TRP A 116 7.49 12.84 -16.35
N ILE A 117 8.12 13.15 -15.21
CA ILE A 117 9.54 13.55 -15.14
C ILE A 117 10.47 12.39 -15.48
N PHE A 118 10.25 11.20 -14.90
CA PHE A 118 11.23 10.09 -14.95
C PHE A 118 10.92 9.02 -16.00
N LEU A 119 9.68 8.89 -16.44
CA LEU A 119 9.25 7.90 -17.42
C LEU A 119 8.77 8.52 -18.74
N GLY A 120 8.60 9.84 -18.82
CA GLY A 120 8.01 10.52 -19.96
C GLY A 120 6.52 10.17 -20.17
N GLU A 121 5.84 9.61 -19.16
CA GLU A 121 4.44 9.27 -19.24
C GLU A 121 3.57 10.52 -19.13
N THR A 122 2.81 10.84 -20.18
CA THR A 122 1.84 11.95 -20.14
C THR A 122 0.55 11.54 -19.46
N VAL A 123 0.02 12.41 -18.62
CA VAL A 123 -1.26 12.20 -17.92
C VAL A 123 -2.34 12.98 -18.66
N ARG A 124 -3.25 12.30 -19.34
CA ARG A 124 -4.36 12.96 -20.06
C ARG A 124 -5.35 13.58 -19.08
N ILE A 125 -6.11 14.56 -19.57
CA ILE A 125 -7.09 15.31 -18.77
C ILE A 125 -8.07 14.40 -18.01
N LEU A 126 -8.51 13.30 -18.63
CA LEU A 126 -9.40 12.31 -18.00
C LEU A 126 -8.78 11.73 -16.70
N HIS A 127 -7.48 11.41 -16.72
CA HIS A 127 -6.80 10.88 -15.55
C HIS A 127 -6.48 11.97 -14.50
N GLN A 128 -6.26 13.22 -14.95
CA GLN A 128 -6.15 14.36 -14.02
C GLN A 128 -7.48 14.57 -13.28
N VAL A 129 -8.59 14.52 -14.00
CA VAL A 129 -9.94 14.56 -13.40
C VAL A 129 -10.15 13.38 -12.45
N ALA A 130 -9.76 12.16 -12.85
CA ALA A 130 -9.86 10.97 -11.99
C ALA A 130 -9.07 11.14 -10.68
N ILE A 131 -7.84 11.67 -10.74
CA ILE A 131 -7.02 11.97 -9.57
C ILE A 131 -7.75 12.96 -8.65
N GLY A 132 -8.29 14.06 -9.21
CA GLY A 132 -9.05 15.06 -8.45
C GLY A 132 -10.29 14.47 -7.79
N VAL A 133 -11.10 13.73 -8.55
CA VAL A 133 -12.32 13.08 -8.03
C VAL A 133 -11.99 12.07 -6.94
N GLY A 134 -10.94 11.25 -7.11
CA GLY A 134 -10.49 10.28 -6.12
C GLY A 134 -10.00 10.94 -4.83
N PHE A 135 -9.25 12.04 -4.95
CA PHE A 135 -8.79 12.83 -3.82
C PHE A 135 -9.97 13.42 -3.02
N PHE A 136 -10.94 14.04 -3.70
CA PHE A 136 -12.14 14.54 -3.05
C PHE A 136 -12.96 13.41 -2.41
N GLY A 137 -13.09 12.27 -3.08
CA GLY A 137 -13.76 11.10 -2.51
C GLY A 137 -13.10 10.64 -1.21
N ALA A 138 -11.77 10.50 -1.19
CA ALA A 138 -11.03 10.16 0.01
C ALA A 138 -11.21 11.20 1.13
N TYR A 139 -11.14 12.49 0.79
CA TYR A 139 -11.37 13.58 1.74
C TYR A 139 -12.77 13.51 2.36
N PHE A 140 -13.82 13.22 1.58
CA PHE A 140 -15.19 13.04 2.08
C PHE A 140 -15.31 11.84 3.01
N VAL A 141 -14.72 10.69 2.68
CA VAL A 141 -14.72 9.52 3.57
C VAL A 141 -14.17 9.90 4.93
N PHE A 142 -12.98 10.51 4.97
CA PHE A 142 -12.32 10.83 6.22
C PHE A 142 -12.95 12.01 6.96
N GLY A 143 -13.51 12.99 6.24
CA GLY A 143 -14.28 14.07 6.81
C GLY A 143 -15.54 13.59 7.55
N ALA A 144 -16.24 12.60 6.99
CA ALA A 144 -17.39 11.98 7.62
C ALA A 144 -17.03 11.22 8.91
N TYR A 145 -15.92 10.48 8.92
CA TYR A 145 -15.42 9.84 10.15
C TYR A 145 -15.03 10.87 11.21
N ARG A 146 -14.37 11.96 10.83
CA ARG A 146 -13.98 13.03 11.75
C ARG A 146 -15.19 13.72 12.41
N ALA A 147 -16.27 13.89 11.66
CA ALA A 147 -17.50 14.48 12.21
C ALA A 147 -18.18 13.57 13.23
N ALA A 148 -17.96 12.25 13.15
CA ALA A 148 -18.50 11.27 14.09
C ALA A 148 -17.61 11.06 15.32
N GLU A 149 -16.31 11.35 15.22
CA GLU A 149 -15.37 11.29 16.34
C GLU A 149 -15.46 12.57 17.19
N THR A 150 -16.15 12.52 18.33
CA THR A 150 -16.10 13.58 19.35
C THR A 150 -14.66 13.66 19.92
N HIS A 151 -13.95 14.72 19.56
CA HIS A 151 -12.79 15.33 20.20
C HIS A 151 -12.07 14.55 21.30
N THR A 152 -11.23 13.59 20.96
CA THR A 152 -10.09 13.25 21.82
C THR A 152 -8.83 13.87 21.23
N ALA A 153 -8.47 15.03 21.75
CA ALA A 153 -7.33 15.82 21.32
C ALA A 153 -6.01 15.17 21.72
N LEU A 154 -5.52 14.21 20.93
CA LEU A 154 -4.20 13.62 21.05
C LEU A 154 -3.42 13.82 19.76
N SER A 155 -3.28 15.07 19.31
CA SER A 155 -2.46 15.44 18.16
C SER A 155 -1.45 16.48 18.58
N PRO A 156 -0.30 16.06 19.17
CA PRO A 156 0.65 16.97 19.82
C PRO A 156 1.38 17.91 18.84
N ASN A 157 1.45 17.57 17.56
CA ASN A 157 2.12 18.39 16.56
C ASN A 157 1.51 18.18 15.15
N ILE A 158 0.39 18.85 14.89
CA ILE A 158 -0.35 18.73 13.64
C ILE A 158 0.52 19.06 12.39
N PRO A 159 1.33 20.12 12.34
CA PRO A 159 2.18 20.41 11.20
C PRO A 159 3.17 19.29 10.89
N LEU A 160 3.83 18.73 11.90
CA LEU A 160 4.75 17.61 11.73
C LEU A 160 4.02 16.36 11.21
N GLY A 161 2.87 16.02 11.80
CA GLY A 161 2.06 14.88 11.37
C GLY A 161 1.58 15.01 9.93
N ASN A 162 1.13 16.20 9.55
CA ASN A 162 0.71 16.48 8.16
C ASN A 162 1.90 16.37 7.19
N GLY A 163 3.08 16.89 7.56
CA GLY A 163 4.30 16.76 6.76
C GLY A 163 4.71 15.29 6.55
N LEU A 164 4.63 14.47 7.61
CA LEU A 164 4.90 13.02 7.53
C LEU A 164 3.89 12.30 6.64
N ALA A 165 2.62 12.67 6.69
CA ALA A 165 1.58 12.10 5.82
C ALA A 165 1.83 12.43 4.33
N LEU A 166 2.18 13.68 4.03
CA LEU A 166 2.58 14.06 2.67
C LEU A 166 3.83 13.33 2.21
N LEU A 167 4.82 13.16 3.08
CA LEU A 167 6.03 12.38 2.80
C LEU A 167 5.68 10.92 2.49
N SER A 168 4.75 10.32 3.23
CA SER A 168 4.23 8.98 2.95
C SER A 168 3.63 8.90 1.55
N GLY A 169 2.77 9.85 1.18
CA GLY A 169 2.18 9.93 -0.17
C GLY A 169 3.23 10.09 -1.27
N LEU A 170 4.23 10.93 -1.06
CA LEU A 170 5.35 11.12 -2.00
C LEU A 170 6.16 9.83 -2.18
N LEU A 171 6.54 9.17 -1.08
CA LEU A 171 7.32 7.94 -1.12
C LEU A 171 6.55 6.79 -1.78
N PHE A 172 5.24 6.70 -1.56
CA PHE A 172 4.41 5.71 -2.21
C PHE A 172 4.26 5.99 -3.71
N GLY A 173 4.05 7.25 -4.09
CA GLY A 173 4.04 7.66 -5.50
C GLY A 173 5.37 7.33 -6.19
N TRP A 174 6.49 7.59 -5.53
CA TRP A 174 7.81 7.23 -6.05
C TRP A 174 8.00 5.71 -6.15
N TYR A 175 7.58 4.98 -5.13
CA TYR A 175 7.59 3.53 -5.17
C TYR A 175 6.88 2.97 -6.42
N ILE A 176 5.68 3.45 -6.72
CA ILE A 176 4.89 3.01 -7.90
C ILE A 176 5.66 3.29 -9.21
N VAL A 177 6.25 4.48 -9.34
CA VAL A 177 7.01 4.85 -10.53
C VAL A 177 8.24 3.96 -10.73
N VAL A 178 8.99 3.71 -9.65
CA VAL A 178 10.20 2.86 -9.72
C VAL A 178 9.82 1.40 -9.97
N ALA A 179 8.75 0.91 -9.33
CA ALA A 179 8.24 -0.44 -9.56
C ALA A 179 7.80 -0.63 -11.03
N ARG A 180 7.13 0.37 -11.61
CA ARG A 180 6.76 0.40 -13.03
C ARG A 180 8.00 0.34 -13.93
N ARG A 181 8.99 1.21 -13.67
CA ARG A 181 10.25 1.22 -14.44
C ARG A 181 10.98 -0.12 -14.36
N PHE A 182 11.07 -0.69 -13.15
CA PHE A 182 11.70 -1.99 -12.92
C PHE A 182 10.97 -3.10 -13.68
N ALA A 183 9.63 -3.14 -13.60
CA ALA A 183 8.83 -4.13 -14.29
C ALA A 183 9.02 -4.08 -15.82
N GLN A 184 9.02 -2.88 -16.41
CA GLN A 184 9.19 -2.71 -17.85
C GLN A 184 10.58 -3.03 -18.36
N ARG A 185 11.62 -2.64 -17.61
CA ARG A 185 13.01 -2.79 -18.05
C ARG A 185 13.53 -4.20 -17.89
N ASP A 186 13.22 -4.82 -16.77
CA ASP A 186 13.91 -6.02 -16.31
C ASP A 186 13.02 -7.28 -16.33
N GLY A 187 11.70 -7.12 -16.29
CA GLY A 187 10.74 -8.22 -16.29
C GLY A 187 10.80 -9.19 -15.10
N LYS A 188 11.87 -9.13 -14.31
CA LYS A 188 12.12 -10.01 -13.15
C LYS A 188 11.43 -9.52 -11.87
N VAL A 189 10.14 -9.19 -11.99
CA VAL A 189 9.37 -8.55 -10.91
C VAL A 189 9.33 -9.38 -9.63
N VAL A 190 9.13 -10.69 -9.74
CA VAL A 190 9.11 -11.60 -8.58
C VAL A 190 10.44 -11.57 -7.83
N VAL A 191 11.55 -11.67 -8.57
CA VAL A 191 12.91 -11.62 -7.98
C VAL A 191 13.17 -10.30 -7.30
N GLY A 192 12.82 -9.18 -7.95
CA GLY A 192 12.96 -7.83 -7.36
C GLY A 192 12.15 -7.66 -6.08
N THR A 193 10.92 -8.21 -6.04
CA THR A 193 10.09 -8.17 -4.83
C THR A 193 10.67 -9.05 -3.72
N ILE A 194 11.20 -10.22 -4.03
CA ILE A 194 11.89 -11.08 -3.04
C ILE A 194 13.09 -10.34 -2.45
N TRP A 195 13.93 -9.71 -3.27
CA TRP A 195 15.07 -8.93 -2.80
C TRP A 195 14.66 -7.73 -1.96
N GLN A 196 13.59 -7.03 -2.32
CA GLN A 196 13.02 -5.95 -1.52
C GLN A 196 12.65 -6.44 -0.11
N PHE A 197 11.98 -7.58 0.01
CA PHE A 197 11.61 -8.16 1.29
C PHE A 197 12.82 -8.66 2.08
N LEU A 198 13.81 -9.26 1.40
CA LEU A 198 15.07 -9.68 2.02
C LEU A 198 15.82 -8.49 2.62
N ILE A 199 15.96 -7.40 1.88
CA ILE A 199 16.61 -6.17 2.35
C ILE A 199 15.90 -5.65 3.61
N LEU A 200 14.56 -5.57 3.58
CA LEU A 200 13.78 -5.10 4.74
C LEU A 200 13.88 -6.05 5.92
N THR A 201 13.91 -7.36 5.69
CA THR A 201 14.10 -8.36 6.74
C THR A 201 15.46 -8.18 7.42
N VAL A 202 16.53 -8.00 6.65
CA VAL A 202 17.87 -7.76 7.20
C VAL A 202 17.94 -6.43 7.95
N LEU A 203 17.37 -5.36 7.38
CA LEU A 203 17.36 -4.03 7.99
C LEU A 203 16.59 -4.01 9.33
N LEU A 204 15.50 -4.76 9.42
CA LEU A 204 14.62 -4.80 10.59
C LEU A 204 14.97 -5.95 11.56
N SER A 205 15.95 -6.78 11.24
CA SER A 205 16.37 -7.91 12.10
C SER A 205 16.74 -7.51 13.55
N PRO A 206 17.37 -6.35 13.82
CA PRO A 206 17.61 -5.95 15.21
C PRO A 206 16.32 -5.75 16.02
N LEU A 207 15.28 -5.19 15.39
CA LEU A 207 13.97 -5.03 16.03
C LEU A 207 13.27 -6.37 16.26
N MET A 208 13.43 -7.32 15.33
CA MET A 208 12.89 -8.67 15.50
C MET A 208 13.49 -9.39 16.70
N ILE A 209 14.83 -9.27 16.89
CA ILE A 209 15.52 -9.90 18.02
C ILE A 209 14.98 -9.37 19.36
N LEU A 210 14.71 -8.08 19.47
CA LEU A 210 14.13 -7.47 20.67
C LEU A 210 12.72 -7.98 21.00
N THR A 211 12.01 -8.53 20.03
CA THR A 211 10.61 -8.99 20.16
C THR A 211 10.46 -10.51 20.27
N LEU A 212 11.55 -11.27 20.10
CA LEU A 212 11.56 -12.74 20.11
C LEU A 212 11.02 -13.39 21.40
N PHE A 213 11.14 -12.71 22.55
CA PHE A 213 10.84 -13.26 23.86
C PHE A 213 9.41 -12.97 24.36
N LYS A 214 8.56 -12.41 23.53
CA LYS A 214 7.17 -12.13 23.91
C LYS A 214 6.32 -13.41 23.88
N ARG A 215 5.57 -13.65 24.97
CA ARG A 215 4.58 -14.72 25.01
C ARG A 215 3.32 -14.31 24.25
N ILE A 216 3.17 -14.80 23.04
CA ILE A 216 2.04 -14.57 22.17
C ILE A 216 1.30 -15.89 21.93
N THR A 217 -0.02 -15.83 21.82
CA THR A 217 -0.87 -17.00 21.59
C THR A 217 -0.64 -17.59 20.19
N GLY A 218 -0.79 -18.92 20.04
CA GLY A 218 -0.64 -19.58 18.74
C GLY A 218 -1.56 -19.01 17.65
N ILE A 219 -2.79 -18.63 18.01
CA ILE A 219 -3.74 -17.99 17.10
C ILE A 219 -3.24 -16.60 16.65
N GLY A 220 -2.56 -15.86 17.53
CA GLY A 220 -1.96 -14.59 17.18
C GLY A 220 -0.88 -14.71 16.09
N TYR A 221 -0.05 -15.76 16.15
CA TYR A 221 0.93 -16.05 15.09
C TYR A 221 0.26 -16.42 13.76
N LEU A 222 -0.90 -17.10 13.77
CA LEU A 222 -1.67 -17.36 12.56
C LEU A 222 -2.14 -16.03 11.94
N TYR A 223 -2.72 -15.12 12.73
CA TYR A 223 -3.11 -13.79 12.22
C TYR A 223 -1.92 -12.99 11.68
N LEU A 224 -0.77 -13.06 12.35
CA LEU A 224 0.44 -12.39 11.87
C LEU A 224 0.91 -12.99 10.54
N THR A 225 0.84 -14.30 10.36
CA THR A 225 1.19 -14.99 9.11
C THR A 225 0.24 -14.58 7.98
N VAL A 226 -1.07 -14.60 8.23
CA VAL A 226 -2.08 -14.11 7.27
C VAL A 226 -1.85 -12.65 6.90
N TYR A 227 -1.62 -11.79 7.89
CA TYR A 227 -1.31 -10.38 7.67
C TYR A 227 -0.05 -10.18 6.81
N SER A 228 1.02 -10.90 7.14
CA SER A 228 2.32 -10.75 6.48
C SER A 228 2.29 -11.28 5.04
N THR A 229 1.56 -12.36 4.79
CA THR A 229 1.47 -12.97 3.45
C THR A 229 0.41 -12.30 2.60
N LEU A 230 -0.84 -12.20 3.08
CA LEU A 230 -1.97 -11.72 2.30
C LEU A 230 -2.12 -10.19 2.32
N CYS A 231 -1.78 -9.51 3.41
CA CYS A 231 -1.91 -8.06 3.47
C CYS A 231 -0.57 -7.31 3.32
N THR A 232 0.54 -8.02 3.09
CA THR A 232 1.83 -7.37 2.84
C THR A 232 2.50 -7.91 1.58
N ALA A 233 2.87 -9.19 1.54
CA ALA A 233 3.67 -9.75 0.46
C ALA A 233 2.88 -9.85 -0.85
N ALA A 234 1.68 -10.42 -0.81
CA ALA A 234 0.84 -10.60 -1.99
C ALA A 234 0.46 -9.28 -2.67
N PRO A 235 -0.07 -8.25 -1.96
CA PRO A 235 -0.44 -7.01 -2.62
C PRO A 235 0.76 -6.23 -3.14
N ILE A 236 1.92 -6.25 -2.48
CA ILE A 236 3.15 -5.62 -2.99
C ILE A 236 3.59 -6.32 -4.28
N LEU A 237 3.56 -7.65 -4.33
CA LEU A 237 3.89 -8.38 -5.55
C LEU A 237 2.89 -8.08 -6.68
N MET A 238 1.59 -8.07 -6.38
CA MET A 238 0.53 -7.76 -7.36
C MET A 238 0.67 -6.34 -7.90
N LEU A 239 0.97 -5.36 -7.03
CA LEU A 239 1.21 -3.98 -7.44
C LEU A 239 2.44 -3.89 -8.35
N ASN A 240 3.53 -4.55 -7.99
CA ASN A 240 4.75 -4.57 -8.81
C ASN A 240 4.50 -5.24 -10.18
N LEU A 241 3.74 -6.36 -10.21
CA LEU A 241 3.35 -7.04 -11.44
C LEU A 241 2.43 -6.18 -12.32
N SER A 242 1.56 -5.36 -11.73
CA SER A 242 0.69 -4.46 -12.48
C SER A 242 1.49 -3.47 -13.33
N GLY A 243 2.70 -3.12 -12.90
CA GLY A 243 3.64 -2.29 -13.64
C GLY A 243 4.06 -2.85 -15.01
N LEU A 244 3.84 -4.13 -15.29
CA LEU A 244 4.00 -4.71 -16.64
C LEU A 244 2.89 -4.28 -17.60
N PHE A 245 1.72 -3.91 -17.09
CA PHE A 245 0.49 -3.76 -17.86
C PHE A 245 -0.09 -2.35 -17.82
N LEU A 246 0.11 -1.62 -16.71
CA LEU A 246 -0.48 -0.31 -16.45
C LEU A 246 0.60 0.77 -16.31
N LYS A 247 0.22 2.01 -16.62
CA LYS A 247 1.05 3.18 -16.34
C LYS A 247 1.04 3.49 -14.83
N ALA A 248 2.06 4.22 -14.35
CA ALA A 248 2.22 4.51 -12.92
C ALA A 248 1.01 5.28 -12.35
N HIS A 249 0.53 6.31 -13.06
CA HIS A 249 -0.64 7.08 -12.62
C HIS A 249 -1.93 6.27 -12.63
N GLU A 250 -2.12 5.33 -13.57
CA GLU A 250 -3.28 4.44 -13.59
C GLU A 250 -3.27 3.50 -12.38
N THR A 251 -2.12 2.90 -12.09
CA THR A 251 -1.93 2.04 -10.91
C THR A 251 -2.24 2.80 -9.62
N SER A 252 -1.77 4.04 -9.48
CA SER A 252 -1.99 4.85 -8.28
C SER A 252 -3.44 5.28 -8.09
N ILE A 253 -4.17 5.60 -9.18
CA ILE A 253 -5.60 5.91 -9.12
C ILE A 253 -6.40 4.67 -8.70
N LEU A 254 -6.12 3.53 -9.32
CA LEU A 254 -6.80 2.28 -8.99
C LEU A 254 -6.53 1.83 -7.55
N ALA A 255 -5.34 2.12 -7.02
CA ALA A 255 -5.00 1.81 -5.63
C ALA A 255 -5.88 2.56 -4.60
N LEU A 256 -6.50 3.69 -4.97
CA LEU A 256 -7.49 4.36 -4.11
C LEU A 256 -8.69 3.46 -3.75
N SER A 257 -8.95 2.40 -4.53
CA SER A 257 -9.98 1.42 -4.21
C SER A 257 -9.72 0.65 -2.91
N GLU A 258 -8.54 0.76 -2.32
CA GLU A 258 -8.27 0.27 -0.97
C GLU A 258 -9.25 0.85 0.06
N VAL A 259 -9.67 2.12 -0.10
CA VAL A 259 -10.59 2.79 0.83
C VAL A 259 -11.95 2.09 0.92
N PRO A 260 -12.73 1.91 -0.18
CA PRO A 260 -13.97 1.17 -0.12
C PRO A 260 -13.79 -0.28 0.37
N PHE A 261 -12.72 -0.96 -0.02
CA PHE A 261 -12.44 -2.30 0.49
C PHE A 261 -12.19 -2.29 2.00
N SER A 262 -11.43 -1.33 2.53
CA SER A 262 -11.15 -1.25 3.96
C SER A 262 -12.42 -1.01 4.79
N ILE A 263 -13.36 -0.22 4.27
CA ILE A 263 -14.65 0.03 4.90
C ILE A 263 -15.46 -1.27 4.96
N VAL A 264 -15.65 -1.93 3.83
CA VAL A 264 -16.45 -3.17 3.76
C VAL A 264 -15.85 -4.26 4.65
N ILE A 265 -14.54 -4.45 4.58
CA ILE A 265 -13.86 -5.47 5.39
C ILE A 265 -13.89 -5.10 6.88
N GLY A 266 -13.77 -3.80 7.22
CA GLY A 266 -13.90 -3.30 8.59
C GLY A 266 -15.27 -3.60 9.19
N MET A 267 -16.34 -3.42 8.41
CA MET A 267 -17.70 -3.80 8.82
C MET A 267 -17.82 -5.29 9.14
N ILE A 268 -17.19 -6.14 8.30
CA ILE A 268 -17.29 -7.60 8.43
C ILE A 268 -16.41 -8.14 9.57
N LEU A 269 -15.15 -7.70 9.66
CA LEU A 269 -14.18 -8.29 10.58
C LEU A 269 -14.20 -7.68 11.98
N VAL A 270 -14.55 -6.40 12.10
CA VAL A 270 -14.42 -5.64 13.35
C VAL A 270 -15.77 -5.04 13.78
N GLY A 271 -16.79 -5.11 12.95
CA GLY A 271 -18.11 -4.55 13.23
C GLY A 271 -18.16 -3.02 13.22
N GLU A 272 -17.24 -2.36 12.51
CA GLU A 272 -17.20 -0.91 12.41
C GLU A 272 -18.08 -0.42 11.26
N PHE A 273 -19.20 0.23 11.60
CA PHE A 273 -20.11 0.78 10.60
C PHE A 273 -19.79 2.27 10.33
N PRO A 274 -19.54 2.63 9.07
CA PRO A 274 -19.24 4.01 8.72
C PRO A 274 -20.50 4.88 8.79
N PRO A 275 -20.36 6.19 9.08
CA PRO A 275 -21.44 7.15 8.91
C PRO A 275 -22.00 7.15 7.48
N ALA A 276 -23.31 7.44 7.33
CA ALA A 276 -23.96 7.44 6.00
C ALA A 276 -23.28 8.36 4.98
N ALA A 277 -22.75 9.49 5.44
CA ALA A 277 -22.02 10.43 4.58
C ALA A 277 -20.74 9.85 3.94
N THR A 278 -20.13 8.81 4.54
CA THR A 278 -18.95 8.12 3.99
C THR A 278 -19.22 7.53 2.61
N TRP A 279 -20.43 7.06 2.33
CA TRP A 279 -20.78 6.40 1.07
C TRP A 279 -20.74 7.33 -0.14
N TRP A 280 -20.90 8.64 0.04
CA TRP A 280 -20.68 9.62 -1.03
C TRP A 280 -19.20 9.65 -1.45
N GLY A 281 -18.29 9.65 -0.48
CA GLY A 281 -16.86 9.57 -0.76
C GLY A 281 -16.47 8.26 -1.43
N VAL A 282 -17.04 7.13 -0.99
CA VAL A 282 -16.86 5.82 -1.63
C VAL A 282 -17.32 5.86 -3.10
N ALA A 283 -18.48 6.43 -3.39
CA ALA A 283 -18.97 6.56 -4.76
C ALA A 283 -18.01 7.36 -5.65
N LEU A 284 -17.46 8.48 -5.15
CA LEU A 284 -16.47 9.27 -5.87
C LEU A 284 -15.17 8.48 -6.14
N ILE A 285 -14.70 7.69 -5.17
CA ILE A 285 -13.51 6.84 -5.35
C ILE A 285 -13.76 5.77 -6.42
N LEU A 286 -14.94 5.15 -6.43
CA LEU A 286 -15.30 4.18 -7.46
C LEU A 286 -15.38 4.81 -8.85
N VAL A 287 -15.93 6.03 -8.95
CA VAL A 287 -15.93 6.81 -10.21
C VAL A 287 -14.50 7.11 -10.65
N ALA A 288 -13.62 7.55 -9.74
CA ALA A 288 -12.22 7.80 -10.04
C ALA A 288 -11.50 6.53 -10.54
N GLY A 289 -11.72 5.39 -9.87
CA GLY A 289 -11.18 4.10 -10.29
C GLY A 289 -11.67 3.68 -11.69
N PHE A 290 -12.94 3.88 -11.98
CA PHE A 290 -13.52 3.62 -13.31
C PHE A 290 -12.87 4.51 -14.38
N LEU A 291 -12.78 5.83 -14.17
CA LEU A 291 -12.10 6.75 -15.08
C LEU A 291 -10.61 6.40 -15.25
N GLY A 292 -9.92 6.01 -14.18
CA GLY A 292 -8.53 5.56 -14.22
C GLY A 292 -8.33 4.25 -14.97
N SER A 293 -9.35 3.40 -15.05
CA SER A 293 -9.31 2.14 -15.81
C SER A 293 -9.59 2.31 -17.32
N MET A 294 -10.05 3.48 -17.76
CA MET A 294 -10.35 3.73 -19.17
C MET A 294 -9.07 3.76 -20.02
N ARG A 295 -9.20 3.24 -21.26
CA ARG A 295 -8.08 3.16 -22.20
C ARG A 295 -7.62 4.57 -22.64
N GLN A 296 -6.32 4.74 -22.71
CA GLN A 296 -5.70 5.85 -23.42
C GLN A 296 -5.42 5.38 -24.85
N ASP A 297 -6.28 5.71 -25.78
CA ASP A 297 -5.97 5.62 -27.21
C ASP A 297 -5.08 6.78 -27.62
#